data_d924033d5c116b37360402b0bfe050dc
#
_entry.id   d924033d5c116b37360402b0bfe050dc
#
_cell.length_a   1.000
_cell.length_b   1.000
_cell.length_c   1.000
_cell.angle_alpha   90.00
_cell.angle_beta   90.00
_cell.angle_gamma   90.00
#
_symmetry.space_group_name_H-M   'P 1'
#
loop_
_entity.id
_entity.type
_entity.pdbx_description
1 polymer ?
#
loop_
_entity_poly.entity_id
_entity_poly.type
_entity_poly.pdbx_seq_one_letter_code
_entity_poly.pdbx_strand_id
1 'polypeptide(L)'
;MEGVAPAVSLFRSRASARFPIFVAADSGAARRSSRVDGRSRVSRRTLETSPPGAAGSSAGRKHGSTETAPRQSGSYLTAFVILTTGPNLQMIFLGITRVPKLGPAVSTKRADKIICWGFCLIIHFIYVTKSVAAVRLLRIEKGKAFADLLNEKTNDSGDNEMGYVERTLGFRTRYLEDRDIRLVTVIVAGTVRWKRYLDYLIMSLCTEEKMFREMEPLLLQILRIAFFEILKLDVPAYAVVDENVSLAKAALRPGAGNMVNAMLRKLILLKETNSLPLPKIEGDDRAQARALSIIYSHPVWMVRRWIRFHGKDDTLRLMNWNNSDPHFSLRVNTSKGYTRADLVKRLESLQVHYEESIMDEFVRIREGMQAVLQAGLLKDGMCAVQDESAGLVVSVVDPQPGETIIDCCAAPGGKTLFMASRLSGQGKIWALDVNKGRLRILMDAAKLHSLNDMIHDIHADLRLYARADLRWNRQFEDLEELMCLQDELLDSASTLVKPGGILIYSTCSIDPEENEKRITAFVKRHPEFAIQSVCGYVPAEFITDEGFYSSNPTKHSMDGAFAARLVCSILGAPQGHN
;
A
#
# COMPACT_ATOMS: atom_id res chain seq x y z
N MET A 1 31.69 -30.67 -8.42
CA MET A 1 31.91 -29.89 -9.63
C MET A 1 30.71 -30.09 -10.51
N GLU A 2 29.79 -29.17 -10.46
CA GLU A 2 28.81 -28.95 -11.51
C GLU A 2 28.01 -27.73 -11.07
N GLY A 3 28.16 -26.67 -11.83
CA GLY A 3 27.58 -25.37 -11.52
C GLY A 3 26.11 -25.35 -11.89
N VAL A 4 25.30 -24.99 -10.92
CA VAL A 4 23.91 -24.61 -11.12
C VAL A 4 23.87 -23.09 -11.23
N ALA A 5 23.70 -22.60 -12.45
CA ALA A 5 23.38 -21.21 -12.72
C ALA A 5 21.98 -20.90 -12.18
N PRO A 6 21.76 -19.75 -11.51
CA PRO A 6 20.42 -19.37 -11.12
C PRO A 6 19.62 -18.94 -12.35
N ALA A 7 18.49 -19.59 -12.55
CA ALA A 7 17.49 -19.18 -13.54
C ALA A 7 16.99 -17.76 -13.18
N VAL A 8 17.35 -16.79 -14.02
CA VAL A 8 16.78 -15.44 -13.95
C VAL A 8 15.36 -15.51 -14.49
N SER A 9 14.39 -15.60 -13.61
CA SER A 9 12.98 -15.46 -13.97
C SER A 9 12.70 -14.00 -14.30
N LEU A 10 12.32 -13.76 -15.53
CA LEU A 10 11.84 -12.48 -16.04
C LEU A 10 10.46 -12.17 -15.41
N PHE A 11 10.47 -11.52 -14.25
CA PHE A 11 9.24 -11.00 -13.65
C PHE A 11 8.84 -9.70 -14.34
N ARG A 12 7.86 -9.79 -15.21
CA ARG A 12 7.02 -8.66 -15.59
C ARG A 12 6.20 -8.26 -14.38
N SER A 13 6.62 -7.23 -13.65
CA SER A 13 5.82 -6.61 -12.61
C SER A 13 4.56 -5.99 -13.24
N ARG A 14 3.45 -6.71 -13.20
CA ARG A 14 2.13 -6.14 -13.42
C ARG A 14 1.64 -5.63 -12.07
N ALA A 15 1.86 -4.36 -11.81
CA ALA A 15 1.36 -3.68 -10.63
C ALA A 15 -0.16 -3.85 -10.52
N SER A 16 -0.57 -4.37 -9.39
CA SER A 16 -1.95 -4.62 -9.03
C SER A 16 -2.73 -3.32 -8.80
N ALA A 17 -4.00 -3.38 -9.14
CA ALA A 17 -5.00 -2.38 -8.81
C ALA A 17 -5.19 -2.23 -7.29
N ARG A 18 -5.79 -1.11 -6.95
CA ARG A 18 -6.28 -0.67 -5.65
C ARG A 18 -6.74 -1.80 -4.75
N PHE A 19 -5.96 -2.10 -3.71
CA PHE A 19 -6.41 -2.82 -2.55
C PHE A 19 -5.99 -2.07 -1.30
N PRO A 20 -6.85 -1.95 -0.31
CA PRO A 20 -6.39 -1.61 1.01
C PRO A 20 -5.48 -2.75 1.47
N ILE A 21 -4.19 -2.46 1.62
CA ILE A 21 -3.31 -3.34 2.36
C ILE A 21 -3.82 -3.29 3.78
N PHE A 22 -4.40 -4.41 4.21
CA PHE A 22 -4.79 -4.58 5.59
C PHE A 22 -3.54 -4.56 6.44
N VAL A 23 -3.33 -3.47 7.16
CA VAL A 23 -2.39 -3.43 8.26
C VAL A 23 -3.21 -3.20 9.51
N ALA A 24 -2.95 -4.05 10.47
CA ALA A 24 -3.60 -4.05 11.76
C ALA A 24 -3.57 -2.70 12.45
N ALA A 25 -4.56 -2.54 13.30
CA ALA A 25 -4.78 -1.40 14.16
C ALA A 25 -3.50 -0.92 14.84
N ASP A 26 -3.20 0.35 14.66
CA ASP A 26 -2.14 0.96 15.39
C ASP A 26 -2.36 2.43 15.74
N SER A 27 -2.02 2.75 16.97
CA SER A 27 -2.32 3.99 17.66
C SER A 27 -1.25 5.06 17.43
N GLY A 28 -1.66 6.27 17.09
CA GLY A 28 -0.78 7.44 17.04
C GLY A 28 -1.43 8.66 17.66
N ALA A 29 -0.89 9.12 18.78
CA ALA A 29 -1.37 10.29 19.51
C ALA A 29 -1.14 11.59 18.74
N ALA A 30 -2.20 12.39 18.56
CA ALA A 30 -2.10 13.76 18.08
C ALA A 30 -1.63 14.68 19.22
N ARG A 31 -0.48 15.30 19.08
CA ARG A 31 -0.06 16.41 19.94
C ARG A 31 -0.99 17.62 19.71
N ARG A 32 -1.77 17.97 20.71
CA ARG A 32 -2.38 19.29 20.84
C ARG A 32 -1.31 20.30 21.25
N SER A 33 -0.99 21.23 20.37
CA SER A 33 -0.29 22.44 20.77
C SER A 33 -1.30 23.41 21.37
N SER A 34 -1.22 23.62 22.67
CA SER A 34 -1.87 24.72 23.38
C SER A 34 -1.26 26.04 22.93
N ARG A 35 -2.03 26.90 22.28
CA ARG A 35 -1.72 28.33 22.18
C ARG A 35 -2.56 29.09 23.17
N VAL A 36 -1.85 29.78 24.03
CA VAL A 36 -2.34 30.72 25.03
C VAL A 36 -2.90 31.99 24.36
N ASP A 37 -4.00 32.47 24.90
CA ASP A 37 -4.70 33.72 24.57
C ASP A 37 -3.84 34.97 24.64
N GLY A 38 -4.08 35.87 23.70
CA GLY A 38 -3.68 37.27 23.75
C GLY A 38 -4.72 38.15 23.09
N ARG A 39 -5.48 38.88 23.92
CA ARG A 39 -6.52 39.85 23.59
C ARG A 39 -6.04 40.99 22.68
N SER A 40 -6.85 41.50 21.75
CA SER A 40 -7.61 42.77 21.90
C SER A 40 -8.15 43.33 20.57
N ARG A 41 -9.41 43.72 20.64
CA ARG A 41 -10.16 44.91 20.17
C ARG A 41 -10.15 45.31 18.67
N VAL A 42 -11.34 45.18 18.10
CA VAL A 42 -12.28 46.24 17.60
C VAL A 42 -11.81 47.13 16.47
N SER A 43 -12.42 47.08 15.29
CA SER A 43 -13.26 48.16 14.76
C SER A 43 -13.98 47.78 13.45
N ARG A 44 -15.26 48.12 13.42
CA ARG A 44 -16.17 48.16 12.25
C ARG A 44 -15.76 49.23 11.22
N ARG A 45 -16.03 48.98 9.96
CA ARG A 45 -16.77 49.95 9.08
C ARG A 45 -17.20 49.29 7.76
N THR A 46 -18.47 49.46 7.53
CA THR A 46 -19.31 49.26 6.35
C THR A 46 -19.08 50.33 5.26
N LEU A 47 -19.46 49.98 4.01
CA LEU A 47 -20.21 50.73 2.97
C LEU A 47 -19.81 50.23 1.58
N GLU A 48 -20.72 49.54 0.87
CA GLU A 48 -21.63 50.06 -0.20
C GLU A 48 -20.86 50.66 -1.40
N THR A 49 -21.07 50.25 -2.63
CA THR A 49 -22.23 50.29 -3.53
C THR A 49 -21.86 49.78 -4.94
N SER A 50 -22.86 49.25 -5.64
CA SER A 50 -22.85 48.87 -7.07
C SER A 50 -23.44 50.00 -7.93
N PRO A 51 -23.85 49.70 -9.22
CA PRO A 51 -23.14 49.87 -10.52
C PRO A 51 -23.74 51.07 -11.31
N PRO A 52 -23.84 51.26 -12.61
CA PRO A 52 -24.12 50.43 -13.79
C PRO A 52 -23.66 50.92 -15.19
N GLY A 53 -24.06 50.19 -16.23
CA GLY A 53 -24.42 50.70 -17.55
C GLY A 53 -23.47 50.30 -18.70
N ALA A 54 -23.84 49.68 -19.68
CA ALA A 54 -24.86 49.53 -20.70
C ALA A 54 -24.36 49.87 -22.12
N ALA A 55 -24.78 49.01 -23.07
CA ALA A 55 -25.06 49.25 -24.50
C ALA A 55 -23.86 49.37 -25.47
N GLY A 56 -23.85 48.79 -26.64
CA GLY A 56 -24.78 48.47 -27.64
C GLY A 56 -24.12 48.02 -28.94
N SER A 57 -24.81 47.15 -29.67
CA SER A 57 -25.12 47.06 -31.10
C SER A 57 -23.96 47.19 -32.13
N SER A 58 -23.88 46.48 -33.24
CA SER A 58 -24.86 45.99 -34.20
C SER A 58 -24.16 45.23 -35.33
N ALA A 59 -24.76 44.15 -35.79
CA ALA A 59 -25.11 43.77 -37.16
C ALA A 59 -24.12 43.85 -38.33
N GLY A 60 -24.06 42.75 -39.08
CA GLY A 60 -23.54 42.73 -40.44
C GLY A 60 -23.55 41.33 -41.08
N ARG A 61 -24.67 40.94 -41.72
CA ARG A 61 -24.78 39.80 -42.65
C ARG A 61 -23.95 40.05 -43.91
N LYS A 62 -23.36 39.00 -44.50
CA LYS A 62 -23.53 38.71 -45.94
C LYS A 62 -23.15 37.27 -46.32
N HIS A 63 -23.95 36.79 -47.25
CA HIS A 63 -23.98 35.53 -48.02
C HIS A 63 -22.73 35.28 -48.88
N GLY A 64 -22.50 33.99 -49.18
CA GLY A 64 -22.02 33.66 -50.52
C GLY A 64 -21.23 32.36 -50.66
N SER A 65 -21.87 31.41 -51.21
CA SER A 65 -21.53 30.44 -52.28
C SER A 65 -20.69 29.19 -51.94
N THR A 66 -21.33 28.11 -52.21
CA THR A 66 -20.89 26.72 -52.43
C THR A 66 -19.88 26.61 -53.57
N GLU A 67 -18.74 25.97 -53.29
CA GLU A 67 -17.93 25.31 -54.30
C GLU A 67 -17.48 23.93 -53.82
N THR A 68 -17.91 22.95 -54.61
CA THR A 68 -17.53 21.53 -54.52
C THR A 68 -16.11 21.35 -55.06
N ALA A 69 -15.18 20.87 -54.25
CA ALA A 69 -13.84 20.44 -54.66
C ALA A 69 -13.69 18.89 -54.61
N PRO A 70 -12.89 18.32 -55.50
CA PRO A 70 -12.93 16.86 -55.79
C PRO A 70 -12.18 16.04 -54.73
N ARG A 71 -12.69 14.81 -54.50
CA ARG A 71 -12.08 13.77 -53.67
C ARG A 71 -10.72 13.36 -54.26
N GLN A 72 -9.63 13.75 -53.62
CA GLN A 72 -8.32 13.16 -53.83
C GLN A 72 -8.12 11.97 -52.88
N SER A 73 -7.89 10.78 -53.43
CA SER A 73 -7.48 9.56 -52.74
C SER A 73 -6.06 9.72 -52.25
N GLY A 74 -5.91 10.07 -50.99
CA GLY A 74 -4.61 10.15 -50.33
C GLY A 74 -4.13 8.77 -49.88
N SER A 75 -2.97 8.37 -50.34
CA SER A 75 -2.25 7.18 -49.87
C SER A 75 -1.60 7.47 -48.49
N TYR A 76 -1.78 6.56 -47.53
CA TYR A 76 -1.29 6.70 -46.15
C TYR A 76 0.00 5.87 -45.92
N LEU A 77 0.95 6.46 -45.20
CA LEU A 77 2.16 5.76 -44.73
C LEU A 77 1.92 5.31 -43.27
N THR A 78 2.07 4.02 -43.01
CA THR A 78 2.01 3.47 -41.68
C THR A 78 3.44 3.40 -41.11
N ALA A 79 3.72 4.17 -40.06
CA ALA A 79 4.99 4.10 -39.38
C ALA A 79 4.89 3.10 -38.21
N PHE A 80 5.85 2.17 -38.16
CA PHE A 80 5.95 1.18 -37.10
C PHE A 80 7.11 1.59 -36.18
N VAL A 81 6.85 1.60 -34.88
CA VAL A 81 7.91 1.74 -33.86
C VAL A 81 8.12 0.36 -33.25
N ILE A 82 9.28 -0.23 -33.48
CA ILE A 82 9.68 -1.50 -32.87
C ILE A 82 10.48 -1.18 -31.63
N LEU A 83 9.93 -1.51 -30.47
CA LEU A 83 10.66 -1.49 -29.20
C LEU A 83 11.15 -2.89 -28.92
N THR A 84 12.46 -3.12 -28.99
CA THR A 84 13.11 -4.37 -28.59
C THR A 84 13.37 -4.34 -27.09
N THR A 85 12.69 -5.18 -26.33
CA THR A 85 13.00 -5.44 -24.91
C THR A 85 13.44 -6.90 -24.77
N GLY A 86 14.76 -7.14 -24.62
CA GLY A 86 15.32 -8.45 -24.31
C GLY A 86 15.30 -9.47 -25.47
N PRO A 87 15.78 -10.69 -25.25
CA PRO A 87 15.99 -11.69 -26.31
C PRO A 87 14.71 -12.29 -26.93
N ASN A 88 13.53 -11.95 -26.44
CA ASN A 88 12.26 -12.36 -27.03
C ASN A 88 11.54 -11.18 -27.65
N LEU A 89 11.49 -11.12 -28.98
CA LEU A 89 10.77 -10.13 -29.75
C LEU A 89 9.26 -10.24 -29.47
N GLN A 90 8.70 -9.31 -28.71
CA GLN A 90 7.25 -9.07 -28.72
C GLN A 90 6.98 -7.75 -29.44
N MET A 91 6.35 -7.86 -30.61
CA MET A 91 5.86 -6.70 -31.35
C MET A 91 4.65 -6.10 -30.61
N ILE A 92 4.81 -4.90 -30.07
CA ILE A 92 3.70 -4.11 -29.54
C ILE A 92 3.24 -3.18 -30.66
N PHE A 93 2.09 -3.49 -31.28
CA PHE A 93 1.46 -2.61 -32.24
C PHE A 93 0.82 -1.42 -31.52
N LEU A 94 1.44 -0.26 -31.59
CA LEU A 94 0.79 1.01 -31.29
C LEU A 94 0.19 1.52 -32.58
N GLY A 95 -1.12 1.34 -32.77
CA GLY A 95 -1.85 1.87 -33.90
C GLY A 95 -1.85 3.40 -33.90
N ILE A 96 -1.05 4.02 -34.76
CA ILE A 96 -1.16 5.44 -35.07
C ILE A 96 -2.14 5.57 -36.22
N THR A 97 -3.33 6.05 -35.93
CA THR A 97 -4.33 6.35 -36.93
C THR A 97 -3.93 7.59 -37.74
N ARG A 98 -3.56 7.35 -39.01
CA ARG A 98 -3.51 8.30 -40.13
C ARG A 98 -2.57 9.54 -40.04
N VAL A 99 -1.39 9.41 -40.62
CA VAL A 99 -0.57 10.56 -41.02
C VAL A 99 -0.75 10.78 -42.54
N PRO A 100 -1.06 11.99 -43.02
CA PRO A 100 -1.15 12.29 -44.47
C PRO A 100 0.22 12.08 -45.14
N LYS A 101 0.27 11.45 -46.31
CA LYS A 101 1.49 11.40 -47.14
C LYS A 101 1.86 12.79 -47.61
N LEU A 102 2.99 13.28 -47.16
CA LEU A 102 3.65 14.45 -47.70
C LEU A 102 4.37 14.07 -49.00
N GLY A 103 4.18 14.87 -50.04
CA GLY A 103 4.77 14.66 -51.36
C GLY A 103 6.33 14.68 -51.37
N PRO A 104 6.99 14.33 -52.49
CA PRO A 104 8.41 13.98 -52.57
C PRO A 104 9.42 15.12 -52.39
N ALA A 105 9.08 16.26 -51.78
CA ALA A 105 9.95 17.40 -51.59
C ALA A 105 10.07 17.89 -50.15
N VAL A 106 10.00 16.99 -49.14
CA VAL A 106 10.22 17.39 -47.74
C VAL A 106 11.58 16.91 -47.29
N SER A 107 12.49 17.87 -47.06
CA SER A 107 13.86 17.64 -46.62
C SER A 107 13.89 16.75 -45.33
N THR A 108 14.91 15.92 -45.20
CA THR A 108 15.24 15.06 -44.06
C THR A 108 15.05 15.72 -42.69
N LYS A 109 15.25 17.04 -42.59
CA LYS A 109 15.01 17.84 -41.36
C LYS A 109 13.56 17.88 -40.86
N ARG A 110 12.55 17.53 -41.68
CA ARG A 110 11.15 17.47 -41.25
C ARG A 110 10.75 16.07 -40.74
N ALA A 111 11.34 15.02 -41.31
CA ALA A 111 11.19 13.66 -40.84
C ALA A 111 11.80 13.52 -39.42
N ASP A 112 12.98 14.11 -39.19
CA ASP A 112 13.62 14.15 -37.87
C ASP A 112 12.79 14.91 -36.83
N LYS A 113 12.05 15.96 -37.23
CA LYS A 113 11.12 16.66 -36.34
C LYS A 113 9.90 15.83 -35.98
N ILE A 114 9.35 15.03 -36.89
CA ILE A 114 8.16 14.18 -36.63
C ILE A 114 8.55 13.00 -35.73
N ILE A 115 9.74 12.41 -35.96
CA ILE A 115 10.31 11.37 -35.09
C ILE A 115 10.61 11.97 -33.70
N CYS A 116 11.18 13.17 -33.64
CA CYS A 116 11.42 13.89 -32.40
C CYS A 116 10.11 14.25 -31.66
N TRP A 117 9.03 14.58 -32.37
CA TRP A 117 7.71 14.81 -31.77
C TRP A 117 7.05 13.53 -31.22
N GLY A 118 7.19 12.41 -31.91
CA GLY A 118 6.75 11.10 -31.41
C GLY A 118 7.54 10.68 -30.17
N PHE A 119 8.86 10.86 -30.17
CA PHE A 119 9.73 10.64 -29.01
C PHE A 119 9.42 11.63 -27.87
N CYS A 120 9.20 12.89 -28.16
CA CYS A 120 8.77 13.90 -27.17
C CYS A 120 7.43 13.55 -26.50
N LEU A 121 6.47 12.99 -27.23
CA LEU A 121 5.18 12.55 -26.67
C LEU A 121 5.36 11.35 -25.75
N ILE A 122 6.21 10.38 -26.09
CA ILE A 122 6.48 9.19 -25.26
C ILE A 122 7.28 9.60 -24.02
N ILE A 123 8.27 10.47 -24.14
CA ILE A 123 9.07 11.01 -23.03
C ILE A 123 8.17 11.85 -22.10
N HIS A 124 7.27 12.66 -22.67
CA HIS A 124 6.30 13.43 -21.87
C HIS A 124 5.34 12.53 -21.09
N PHE A 125 5.09 11.32 -21.58
CA PHE A 125 4.18 10.35 -20.97
C PHE A 125 4.75 9.73 -19.68
N ILE A 126 6.03 9.35 -19.66
CA ILE A 126 6.69 8.70 -18.51
C ILE A 126 7.07 9.75 -17.45
N TYR A 127 7.34 10.97 -17.90
CA TYR A 127 7.67 12.12 -17.07
C TYR A 127 6.60 12.42 -16.00
N VAL A 128 5.31 12.26 -16.34
CA VAL A 128 4.20 12.55 -15.44
C VAL A 128 4.11 11.56 -14.29
N THR A 129 4.32 10.27 -14.54
CA THR A 129 4.32 9.24 -13.50
C THR A 129 5.38 9.49 -12.43
N LYS A 130 6.61 9.82 -12.85
CA LYS A 130 7.73 10.12 -11.93
C LYS A 130 7.50 11.44 -11.19
N SER A 131 6.93 12.43 -11.86
CA SER A 131 6.54 13.70 -11.26
C SER A 131 5.56 13.52 -10.12
N VAL A 132 4.48 12.76 -10.36
CA VAL A 132 3.47 12.45 -9.35
C VAL A 132 4.07 11.59 -8.23
N ALA A 133 4.87 10.58 -8.56
CA ALA A 133 5.54 9.74 -7.58
C ALA A 133 6.47 10.57 -6.65
N ALA A 134 7.27 11.47 -7.21
CA ALA A 134 8.17 12.32 -6.43
C ALA A 134 7.41 13.25 -5.47
N VAL A 135 6.30 13.83 -5.92
CA VAL A 135 5.45 14.70 -5.07
C VAL A 135 4.73 13.89 -4.00
N ARG A 136 4.23 12.67 -4.32
CA ARG A 136 3.64 11.77 -3.32
C ARG A 136 4.65 11.40 -2.24
N LEU A 137 5.86 11.01 -2.61
CA LEU A 137 6.95 10.70 -1.67
C LEU A 137 7.29 11.91 -0.79
N LEU A 138 7.34 13.11 -1.37
CA LEU A 138 7.56 14.34 -0.62
C LEU A 138 6.45 14.62 0.42
N ARG A 139 5.17 14.35 0.07
CA ARG A 139 4.03 14.47 1.00
C ARG A 139 4.10 13.45 2.13
N ILE A 140 4.48 12.19 1.81
CA ILE A 140 4.66 11.12 2.81
C ILE A 140 5.77 11.52 3.79
N GLU A 141 6.91 11.99 3.31
CA GLU A 141 8.04 12.36 4.16
C GLU A 141 7.74 13.56 5.07
N LYS A 142 6.93 14.50 4.60
CA LYS A 142 6.44 15.61 5.44
C LYS A 142 5.35 15.20 6.45
N GLY A 143 5.00 13.93 6.53
CA GLY A 143 3.97 13.39 7.43
C GLY A 143 2.55 13.88 7.12
N LYS A 144 2.29 14.39 5.90
CA LYS A 144 0.98 14.92 5.48
C LYS A 144 0.14 13.95 4.67
N ALA A 145 0.66 12.77 4.32
CA ALA A 145 -0.03 11.78 3.52
C ALA A 145 0.49 10.38 3.83
N PHE A 146 -0.33 9.38 3.57
CA PHE A 146 0.01 7.97 3.67
C PHE A 146 0.07 7.36 2.27
N ALA A 147 0.98 6.40 2.05
CA ALA A 147 1.19 5.79 0.75
C ALA A 147 -0.10 5.17 0.20
N ASP A 148 -0.87 4.53 1.07
CA ASP A 148 -2.09 3.81 0.71
C ASP A 148 -3.28 4.73 0.41
N LEU A 149 -3.41 5.82 1.17
CA LEU A 149 -4.55 6.75 1.04
C LEU A 149 -4.45 7.68 -0.18
N LEU A 150 -3.27 7.81 -0.78
CA LEU A 150 -3.09 8.65 -1.97
C LEU A 150 -3.76 8.08 -3.22
N ASN A 151 -4.18 6.83 -3.20
CA ASN A 151 -4.90 6.18 -4.29
C ASN A 151 -6.43 6.27 -4.16
N GLU A 152 -6.94 6.69 -3.00
CA GLU A 152 -8.38 6.85 -2.80
C GLU A 152 -8.86 8.15 -3.47
N LYS A 153 -9.90 8.03 -4.30
CA LYS A 153 -10.63 9.20 -4.81
C LYS A 153 -11.45 9.77 -3.64
N THR A 154 -10.84 10.66 -2.87
CA THR A 154 -11.60 11.43 -1.87
C THR A 154 -12.44 12.48 -2.61
N ASN A 155 -13.73 12.21 -2.72
CA ASN A 155 -14.70 13.12 -3.33
C ASN A 155 -14.93 14.41 -2.51
N ASP A 156 -14.24 14.59 -1.38
CA ASP A 156 -14.61 15.59 -0.37
C ASP A 156 -13.53 16.65 -0.08
N SER A 157 -12.36 16.58 -0.68
CA SER A 157 -11.38 17.68 -0.57
C SER A 157 -11.18 18.32 -1.94
N GLY A 158 -11.66 19.54 -2.10
CA GLY A 158 -11.58 20.34 -3.32
C GLY A 158 -10.15 20.72 -3.77
N ASP A 159 -9.13 20.09 -3.24
CA ASP A 159 -7.75 20.21 -3.69
C ASP A 159 -7.43 18.98 -4.55
N ASN A 160 -7.65 19.13 -5.85
CA ASN A 160 -7.28 18.14 -6.86
C ASN A 160 -5.80 17.79 -6.70
N GLU A 161 -5.47 16.49 -6.49
CA GLU A 161 -4.10 16.01 -6.37
C GLU A 161 -3.20 16.54 -7.49
N MET A 162 -3.71 16.56 -8.71
CA MET A 162 -2.96 17.08 -9.86
C MET A 162 -2.64 18.57 -9.72
N GLY A 163 -3.56 19.38 -9.19
CA GLY A 163 -3.30 20.79 -8.89
C GLY A 163 -2.22 20.97 -7.82
N TYR A 164 -2.15 20.08 -6.82
CA TYR A 164 -1.05 20.08 -5.84
C TYR A 164 0.29 19.71 -6.49
N VAL A 165 0.28 18.68 -7.35
CA VAL A 165 1.47 18.26 -8.11
C VAL A 165 1.99 19.40 -8.97
N GLU A 166 1.12 20.05 -9.74
CA GLU A 166 1.47 21.17 -10.61
C GLU A 166 2.04 22.38 -9.85
N ARG A 167 1.43 22.74 -8.72
CA ARG A 167 1.96 23.81 -7.85
C ARG A 167 3.34 23.47 -7.26
N THR A 168 3.56 22.21 -6.92
CA THR A 168 4.84 21.76 -6.34
C THR A 168 5.96 21.73 -7.38
N LEU A 169 5.65 21.36 -8.61
CA LEU A 169 6.63 21.20 -9.69
C LEU A 169 6.84 22.50 -10.51
N GLY A 170 5.89 23.43 -10.48
CA GLY A 170 5.92 24.66 -11.25
C GLY A 170 5.56 24.50 -12.72
N PHE A 171 5.06 23.35 -13.16
CA PHE A 171 4.59 23.10 -14.52
C PHE A 171 3.34 22.21 -14.55
N ARG A 172 2.58 22.31 -15.66
CA ARG A 172 1.36 21.50 -15.84
C ARG A 172 1.69 20.08 -16.22
N THR A 173 0.91 19.15 -15.69
CA THR A 173 0.97 17.72 -16.00
C THR A 173 -0.36 17.26 -16.61
N ARG A 174 -0.33 16.19 -17.43
CA ARG A 174 -1.58 15.58 -17.90
C ARG A 174 -2.21 14.72 -16.80
N TYR A 175 -3.48 14.40 -16.93
CA TYR A 175 -4.15 13.44 -16.07
C TYR A 175 -3.53 12.05 -16.21
N LEU A 176 -3.48 11.32 -15.08
CA LEU A 176 -3.00 9.94 -15.03
C LEU A 176 -4.08 8.98 -15.53
N GLU A 177 -3.69 8.07 -16.42
CA GLU A 177 -4.50 6.90 -16.77
C GLU A 177 -4.33 5.81 -15.69
N ASP A 178 -5.22 4.81 -15.66
CA ASP A 178 -5.16 3.70 -14.69
C ASP A 178 -3.82 2.94 -14.74
N ARG A 179 -3.18 2.87 -15.91
CA ARG A 179 -1.84 2.29 -16.07
C ARG A 179 -0.76 3.11 -15.37
N ASP A 180 -0.85 4.43 -15.50
CA ASP A 180 0.09 5.36 -14.87
C ASP A 180 -0.05 5.31 -13.34
N ILE A 181 -1.27 5.30 -12.84
CA ILE A 181 -1.57 5.19 -11.41
C ILE A 181 -0.94 3.91 -10.83
N ARG A 182 -1.03 2.78 -11.55
CA ARG A 182 -0.38 1.53 -11.14
C ARG A 182 1.14 1.68 -11.04
N LEU A 183 1.77 2.28 -12.06
CA LEU A 183 3.22 2.51 -12.05
C LEU A 183 3.64 3.46 -10.94
N VAL A 184 2.91 4.55 -10.73
CA VAL A 184 3.12 5.47 -9.59
C VAL A 184 3.06 4.71 -8.27
N THR A 185 2.06 3.83 -8.10
CA THR A 185 1.90 3.03 -6.87
C THR A 185 3.10 2.11 -6.64
N VAL A 186 3.60 1.43 -7.67
CA VAL A 186 4.79 0.57 -7.57
C VAL A 186 6.03 1.38 -7.20
N ILE A 187 6.25 2.52 -7.86
CA ILE A 187 7.40 3.39 -7.58
C ILE A 187 7.33 3.93 -6.16
N VAL A 188 6.17 4.45 -5.73
CA VAL A 188 6.02 5.03 -4.38
C VAL A 188 6.19 3.97 -3.31
N ALA A 189 5.45 2.85 -3.39
CA ALA A 189 5.52 1.78 -2.40
C ALA A 189 6.93 1.18 -2.30
N GLY A 190 7.57 0.92 -3.46
CA GLY A 190 8.91 0.38 -3.51
C GLY A 190 9.97 1.35 -2.98
N THR A 191 9.88 2.63 -3.32
CA THR A 191 10.81 3.65 -2.81
C THR A 191 10.67 3.81 -1.30
N VAL A 192 9.47 3.80 -0.74
CA VAL A 192 9.24 3.82 0.71
C VAL A 192 9.81 2.57 1.37
N ARG A 193 9.55 1.38 0.80
CA ARG A 193 10.06 0.10 1.31
C ARG A 193 11.58 0.07 1.38
N TRP A 194 12.26 0.53 0.34
CA TRP A 194 13.71 0.52 0.23
C TRP A 194 14.40 1.82 0.67
N LYS A 195 13.68 2.75 1.31
CA LYS A 195 14.16 4.09 1.67
C LYS A 195 15.55 4.11 2.30
N ARG A 196 15.78 3.30 3.35
CA ARG A 196 17.05 3.29 4.08
C ARG A 196 18.22 2.79 3.25
N TYR A 197 18.00 1.77 2.43
CA TYR A 197 18.97 1.25 1.50
C TYR A 197 19.34 2.30 0.43
N LEU A 198 18.33 2.95 -0.13
CA LEU A 198 18.50 4.00 -1.13
C LEU A 198 19.23 5.21 -0.57
N ASP A 199 18.83 5.69 0.62
CA ASP A 199 19.47 6.82 1.29
C ASP A 199 20.94 6.55 1.59
N TYR A 200 21.25 5.34 2.05
CA TYR A 200 22.64 4.94 2.31
C TYR A 200 23.48 4.97 1.03
N LEU A 201 22.99 4.44 -0.08
CA LEU A 201 23.70 4.47 -1.35
C LEU A 201 23.84 5.89 -1.88
N ILE A 202 22.79 6.71 -1.85
CA ILE A 202 22.84 8.12 -2.27
C ILE A 202 23.90 8.86 -1.45
N MET A 203 23.87 8.72 -0.12
CA MET A 203 24.84 9.31 0.78
C MET A 203 26.28 8.85 0.47
N SER A 204 26.49 7.55 0.22
CA SER A 204 27.82 6.99 -0.12
C SER A 204 28.36 7.49 -1.46
N LEU A 205 27.54 8.00 -2.35
CA LEU A 205 27.95 8.59 -3.62
C LEU A 205 28.14 10.11 -3.55
N CYS A 206 27.69 10.77 -2.49
CA CYS A 206 28.01 12.17 -2.23
C CYS A 206 29.50 12.33 -1.88
N THR A 207 30.07 13.47 -2.21
CA THR A 207 31.46 13.81 -1.84
C THR A 207 31.62 14.02 -0.35
N GLU A 208 30.60 14.58 0.29
CA GLU A 208 30.53 14.85 1.72
C GLU A 208 29.14 14.49 2.25
N GLU A 209 29.05 14.01 3.50
CA GLU A 209 27.78 13.71 4.16
C GLU A 209 26.86 14.95 4.29
N LYS A 210 27.46 16.13 4.41
CA LYS A 210 26.75 17.41 4.45
C LYS A 210 25.90 17.62 3.19
N MET A 211 26.43 17.24 2.01
CA MET A 211 25.71 17.34 0.74
C MET A 211 24.41 16.53 0.73
N PHE A 212 24.39 15.35 1.36
CA PHE A 212 23.16 14.57 1.51
C PHE A 212 22.19 15.22 2.49
N ARG A 213 22.67 15.73 3.62
CA ARG A 213 21.82 16.33 4.67
C ARG A 213 21.14 17.63 4.20
N GLU A 214 21.85 18.43 3.38
CA GLU A 214 21.36 19.69 2.84
C GLU A 214 20.68 19.56 1.48
N MET A 215 20.50 18.33 0.99
CA MET A 215 19.87 18.09 -0.31
C MET A 215 18.42 18.57 -0.33
N GLU A 216 18.04 19.25 -1.41
CA GLU A 216 16.66 19.70 -1.63
C GLU A 216 15.69 18.50 -1.53
N PRO A 217 14.61 18.58 -0.73
CA PRO A 217 13.73 17.44 -0.50
C PRO A 217 13.16 16.81 -1.77
N LEU A 218 12.80 17.62 -2.78
CA LEU A 218 12.30 17.08 -4.06
C LEU A 218 13.40 16.40 -4.87
N LEU A 219 14.63 16.93 -4.86
CA LEU A 219 15.78 16.31 -5.52
C LEU A 219 16.09 14.93 -4.91
N LEU A 220 16.02 14.82 -3.58
CA LEU A 220 16.21 13.53 -2.90
C LEU A 220 15.15 12.51 -3.32
N GLN A 221 13.87 12.91 -3.48
CA GLN A 221 12.85 11.98 -3.96
C GLN A 221 13.11 11.52 -5.40
N ILE A 222 13.54 12.43 -6.29
CA ILE A 222 13.91 12.09 -7.67
C ILE A 222 15.07 11.08 -7.69
N LEU A 223 16.10 11.28 -6.87
CA LEU A 223 17.22 10.34 -6.75
C LEU A 223 16.77 9.00 -6.18
N ARG A 224 15.96 8.97 -5.12
CA ARG A 224 15.41 7.72 -4.55
C ARG A 224 14.64 6.92 -5.59
N ILE A 225 13.78 7.57 -6.38
CA ILE A 225 13.04 6.93 -7.48
C ILE A 225 14.01 6.33 -8.50
N ALA A 226 14.96 7.10 -8.98
CA ALA A 226 15.92 6.66 -9.99
C ALA A 226 16.79 5.49 -9.50
N PHE A 227 17.26 5.54 -8.26
CA PHE A 227 18.01 4.44 -7.63
C PHE A 227 17.15 3.19 -7.48
N PHE A 228 15.89 3.34 -7.07
CA PHE A 228 14.96 2.22 -6.97
C PHE A 228 14.69 1.56 -8.32
N GLU A 229 14.46 2.35 -9.37
CA GLU A 229 14.22 1.85 -10.72
C GLU A 229 15.43 1.07 -11.27
N ILE A 230 16.65 1.58 -11.07
CA ILE A 230 17.87 0.92 -11.52
C ILE A 230 18.16 -0.37 -10.73
N LEU A 231 17.98 -0.33 -9.41
CA LEU A 231 18.45 -1.40 -8.52
C LEU A 231 17.42 -2.49 -8.24
N LYS A 232 16.13 -2.18 -8.36
CA LYS A 232 15.03 -3.07 -7.92
C LYS A 232 14.00 -3.36 -9.00
N LEU A 233 13.80 -2.47 -9.97
CA LEU A 233 12.84 -2.68 -11.07
C LEU A 233 13.53 -3.08 -12.37
N ASP A 234 14.88 -3.08 -12.43
CA ASP A 234 15.68 -3.37 -13.62
C ASP A 234 15.22 -2.60 -14.88
N VAL A 235 14.73 -1.37 -14.66
CA VAL A 235 14.39 -0.46 -15.77
C VAL A 235 15.69 -0.12 -16.53
N PRO A 236 15.67 -0.09 -17.87
CA PRO A 236 16.86 0.25 -18.66
C PRO A 236 17.50 1.56 -18.21
N ALA A 237 18.78 1.51 -17.87
CA ALA A 237 19.50 2.62 -17.22
C ALA A 237 19.42 3.93 -18.01
N TYR A 238 19.50 3.85 -19.37
CA TYR A 238 19.41 5.05 -20.22
C TYR A 238 18.07 5.78 -20.07
N ALA A 239 16.95 5.05 -19.95
CA ALA A 239 15.63 5.63 -19.77
C ALA A 239 15.49 6.29 -18.39
N VAL A 240 15.99 5.61 -17.34
CA VAL A 240 15.98 6.16 -15.98
C VAL A 240 16.79 7.45 -15.89
N VAL A 241 17.98 7.49 -16.50
CA VAL A 241 18.84 8.69 -16.52
C VAL A 241 18.13 9.84 -17.24
N ASP A 242 17.67 9.61 -18.47
CA ASP A 242 17.06 10.68 -19.30
C ASP A 242 15.86 11.32 -18.59
N GLU A 243 14.95 10.50 -18.10
CA GLU A 243 13.72 10.96 -17.47
C GLU A 243 13.96 11.70 -16.14
N ASN A 244 14.78 11.15 -15.26
CA ASN A 244 15.01 11.76 -13.94
C ASN A 244 15.89 13.02 -14.03
N VAL A 245 16.85 13.05 -14.97
CA VAL A 245 17.65 14.26 -15.28
C VAL A 245 16.74 15.36 -15.80
N SER A 246 15.86 15.02 -16.74
CA SER A 246 14.92 15.98 -17.31
C SER A 246 13.92 16.49 -16.27
N LEU A 247 13.40 15.61 -15.42
CA LEU A 247 12.52 16.00 -14.31
C LEU A 247 13.21 16.96 -13.35
N ALA A 248 14.45 16.66 -12.95
CA ALA A 248 15.21 17.53 -12.04
C ALA A 248 15.52 18.90 -12.65
N LYS A 249 15.81 18.96 -13.97
CA LYS A 249 16.01 20.24 -14.67
C LYS A 249 14.74 21.08 -14.72
N ALA A 250 13.59 20.45 -14.98
CA ALA A 250 12.31 21.17 -15.13
C ALA A 250 11.71 21.58 -13.78
N ALA A 251 11.74 20.69 -12.78
CA ALA A 251 11.11 20.93 -11.49
C ALA A 251 11.97 21.77 -10.52
N LEU A 252 13.28 21.81 -10.72
CA LEU A 252 14.22 22.53 -9.86
C LEU A 252 15.08 23.51 -10.65
N ARG A 253 16.18 23.03 -11.22
CA ARG A 253 17.13 23.86 -11.99
C ARG A 253 18.10 22.99 -12.82
N PRO A 254 18.76 23.56 -13.84
CA PRO A 254 19.72 22.80 -14.67
C PRO A 254 20.82 22.11 -13.86
N GLY A 255 21.35 22.75 -12.81
CA GLY A 255 22.39 22.18 -11.94
C GLY A 255 21.92 20.93 -11.20
N ALA A 256 20.65 20.84 -10.79
CA ALA A 256 20.07 19.65 -10.19
C ALA A 256 20.08 18.46 -11.18
N GLY A 257 19.73 18.70 -12.44
CA GLY A 257 19.82 17.67 -13.47
C GLY A 257 21.25 17.17 -13.70
N ASN A 258 22.25 18.05 -13.67
CA ASN A 258 23.66 17.65 -13.79
C ASN A 258 24.08 16.77 -12.63
N MET A 259 23.67 17.08 -11.41
CA MET A 259 23.91 16.26 -10.21
C MET A 259 23.26 14.87 -10.34
N VAL A 260 21.99 14.80 -10.72
CA VAL A 260 21.27 13.53 -10.94
C VAL A 260 22.03 12.69 -11.98
N ASN A 261 22.42 13.26 -13.12
CA ASN A 261 23.17 12.56 -14.17
C ASN A 261 24.50 11.99 -13.63
N ALA A 262 25.27 12.79 -12.89
CA ALA A 262 26.56 12.35 -12.35
C ALA A 262 26.38 11.19 -11.36
N MET A 263 25.42 11.29 -10.45
CA MET A 263 25.15 10.26 -9.45
C MET A 263 24.63 8.96 -10.08
N LEU A 264 23.72 9.05 -11.06
CA LEU A 264 23.18 7.86 -11.74
C LEU A 264 24.23 7.15 -12.58
N ARG A 265 25.10 7.87 -13.30
CA ARG A 265 26.23 7.26 -14.04
C ARG A 265 27.17 6.51 -13.10
N LYS A 266 27.49 7.09 -11.93
CA LYS A 266 28.31 6.42 -10.92
C LYS A 266 27.62 5.19 -10.35
N LEU A 267 26.31 5.27 -10.05
CA LEU A 267 25.51 4.13 -9.58
C LEU A 267 25.50 2.97 -10.59
N ILE A 268 25.29 3.28 -11.88
CA ILE A 268 25.25 2.29 -12.97
C ILE A 268 26.58 1.56 -13.05
N LEU A 269 27.69 2.30 -13.07
CA LEU A 269 29.03 1.70 -13.08
C LEU A 269 29.26 0.77 -11.89
N LEU A 270 28.88 1.18 -10.67
CA LEU A 270 29.02 0.37 -9.47
C LEU A 270 28.10 -0.88 -9.50
N LYS A 271 26.90 -0.78 -10.09
CA LYS A 271 26.02 -1.94 -10.30
C LYS A 271 26.64 -2.93 -11.27
N GLU A 272 27.11 -2.47 -12.42
CA GLU A 272 27.73 -3.29 -13.48
C GLU A 272 29.00 -3.98 -12.99
N THR A 273 29.79 -3.31 -12.16
CA THR A 273 31.03 -3.86 -11.60
C THR A 273 30.83 -4.64 -10.30
N ASN A 274 29.58 -4.86 -9.85
CA ASN A 274 29.25 -5.51 -8.57
C ASN A 274 29.98 -4.91 -7.35
N SER A 275 30.24 -3.59 -7.38
CA SER A 275 31.03 -2.89 -6.37
C SER A 275 30.22 -1.84 -5.60
N LEU A 276 28.91 -2.09 -5.41
CA LEU A 276 28.07 -1.21 -4.58
C LEU A 276 28.64 -1.09 -3.16
N PRO A 277 28.76 0.13 -2.61
CA PRO A 277 29.37 0.37 -1.29
C PRO A 277 28.44 -0.04 -0.14
N LEU A 278 28.08 -1.32 -0.09
CA LEU A 278 27.21 -1.84 0.98
C LEU A 278 28.02 -2.11 2.25
N PRO A 279 27.42 -1.94 3.46
CA PRO A 279 28.10 -2.23 4.70
C PRO A 279 28.37 -3.73 4.84
N LYS A 280 29.54 -4.09 5.40
CA LYS A 280 29.85 -5.47 5.76
C LYS A 280 29.11 -5.89 7.02
N ILE A 281 28.66 -7.16 7.06
CA ILE A 281 27.97 -7.73 8.23
C ILE A 281 29.04 -8.34 9.14
N GLU A 282 29.82 -7.48 9.78
CA GLU A 282 30.96 -7.82 10.65
C GLU A 282 30.86 -7.04 11.99
N GLY A 283 31.63 -7.48 12.98
CA GLY A 283 31.71 -6.83 14.29
C GLY A 283 30.70 -7.37 15.31
N ASP A 284 30.39 -6.56 16.31
CA ASP A 284 29.44 -6.89 17.37
C ASP A 284 27.99 -6.90 16.88
N ASP A 285 27.07 -7.41 17.70
CA ASP A 285 25.63 -7.50 17.37
C ASP A 285 25.04 -6.14 16.97
N ARG A 286 25.55 -5.04 17.54
CA ARG A 286 25.08 -3.68 17.21
C ARG A 286 25.52 -3.25 15.82
N ALA A 287 26.76 -3.59 15.45
CA ALA A 287 27.31 -3.31 14.12
C ALA A 287 26.60 -4.16 13.07
N GLN A 288 26.43 -5.45 13.33
CA GLN A 288 25.69 -6.38 12.44
C GLN A 288 24.24 -5.95 12.24
N ALA A 289 23.51 -5.63 13.30
CA ALA A 289 22.14 -5.14 13.20
C ALA A 289 22.04 -3.82 12.39
N ARG A 290 23.03 -2.94 12.51
CA ARG A 290 23.11 -1.71 11.72
C ARG A 290 23.33 -2.00 10.22
N ALA A 291 24.26 -2.91 9.90
CA ALA A 291 24.51 -3.34 8.54
C ALA A 291 23.27 -3.99 7.90
N LEU A 292 22.64 -4.93 8.60
CA LEU A 292 21.41 -5.60 8.17
C LEU A 292 20.26 -4.60 7.96
N SER A 293 20.11 -3.64 8.86
CA SER A 293 19.08 -2.60 8.75
C SER A 293 19.21 -1.75 7.47
N ILE A 294 20.44 -1.56 6.98
CA ILE A 294 20.70 -0.86 5.72
C ILE A 294 20.42 -1.78 4.53
N ILE A 295 21.02 -2.97 4.52
CA ILE A 295 20.93 -3.92 3.40
C ILE A 295 19.48 -4.32 3.12
N TYR A 296 18.70 -4.57 4.17
CA TYR A 296 17.28 -4.97 4.08
C TYR A 296 16.30 -3.80 4.28
N SER A 297 16.79 -2.58 4.43
CA SER A 297 15.97 -1.37 4.53
C SER A 297 14.91 -1.41 5.64
N HIS A 298 15.35 -1.65 6.88
CA HIS A 298 14.50 -1.62 8.07
C HIS A 298 15.06 -0.67 9.15
N PRO A 299 14.25 -0.17 10.09
CA PRO A 299 14.76 0.58 11.25
C PRO A 299 15.71 -0.26 12.11
N VAL A 300 16.81 0.32 12.58
CA VAL A 300 17.82 -0.40 13.38
C VAL A 300 17.23 -0.98 14.67
N TRP A 301 16.37 -0.20 15.34
CA TRP A 301 15.73 -0.63 16.59
C TRP A 301 14.87 -1.88 16.38
N MET A 302 14.14 -1.96 15.25
CA MET A 302 13.32 -3.09 14.88
C MET A 302 14.17 -4.34 14.60
N VAL A 303 15.26 -4.20 13.83
CA VAL A 303 16.18 -5.31 13.54
C VAL A 303 16.82 -5.85 14.81
N ARG A 304 17.28 -4.97 15.72
CA ARG A 304 17.83 -5.38 17.04
C ARG A 304 16.82 -6.15 17.87
N ARG A 305 15.56 -5.71 17.84
CA ARG A 305 14.47 -6.33 18.56
C ARG A 305 14.17 -7.72 18.01
N TRP A 306 14.04 -7.85 16.71
CA TRP A 306 13.80 -9.14 16.06
C TRP A 306 14.95 -10.13 16.29
N ILE A 307 16.21 -9.69 16.21
CA ILE A 307 17.35 -10.54 16.52
C ILE A 307 17.28 -11.05 17.97
N ARG A 308 16.86 -10.20 18.90
CA ARG A 308 16.72 -10.57 20.33
C ARG A 308 15.63 -11.62 20.55
N PHE A 309 14.48 -11.52 19.86
CA PHE A 309 13.33 -12.39 20.11
C PHE A 309 13.28 -13.62 19.22
N HIS A 310 13.71 -13.50 17.98
CA HIS A 310 13.60 -14.55 16.98
C HIS A 310 14.96 -15.14 16.56
N GLY A 311 16.07 -14.55 17.02
CA GLY A 311 17.40 -14.91 16.55
C GLY A 311 17.73 -14.29 15.18
N LYS A 312 18.99 -14.45 14.75
CA LYS A 312 19.51 -13.80 13.54
C LYS A 312 18.90 -14.37 12.25
N ASP A 313 18.81 -15.69 12.15
CA ASP A 313 18.37 -16.36 10.92
C ASP A 313 16.90 -16.12 10.63
N ASP A 314 16.03 -16.18 11.65
CA ASP A 314 14.62 -15.86 11.50
C ASP A 314 14.42 -14.39 11.18
N THR A 315 15.23 -13.50 11.77
CA THR A 315 15.21 -12.09 11.43
C THR A 315 15.58 -11.84 9.96
N LEU A 316 16.57 -12.54 9.43
CA LEU A 316 16.93 -12.46 8.02
C LEU A 316 15.79 -12.94 7.12
N ARG A 317 15.17 -14.08 7.46
CA ARG A 317 13.99 -14.59 6.73
C ARG A 317 12.85 -13.57 6.76
N LEU A 318 12.55 -13.00 7.93
CA LEU A 318 11.50 -12.01 8.11
C LEU A 318 11.75 -10.73 7.29
N MET A 319 12.98 -10.21 7.29
CA MET A 319 13.32 -9.03 6.49
C MET A 319 13.22 -9.28 4.98
N ASN A 320 13.58 -10.49 4.53
CA ASN A 320 13.37 -10.91 3.13
C ASN A 320 11.88 -10.99 2.80
N TRP A 321 11.08 -11.63 3.65
CA TRP A 321 9.64 -11.71 3.49
C TRP A 321 9.01 -10.31 3.38
N ASN A 322 9.34 -9.41 4.28
CA ASN A 322 8.83 -8.03 4.26
C ASN A 322 9.19 -7.23 3.00
N ASN A 323 10.25 -7.65 2.30
CA ASN A 323 10.70 -7.02 1.06
C ASN A 323 10.28 -7.77 -0.20
N SER A 324 9.67 -8.96 -0.08
CA SER A 324 9.11 -9.70 -1.21
C SER A 324 7.83 -9.04 -1.75
N ASP A 325 7.38 -9.50 -2.89
CA ASP A 325 6.08 -9.09 -3.43
C ASP A 325 4.95 -9.60 -2.52
N PRO A 326 3.85 -8.83 -2.42
CA PRO A 326 2.74 -9.21 -1.56
C PRO A 326 2.11 -10.53 -2.02
N HIS A 327 1.88 -11.42 -1.08
CA HIS A 327 1.08 -12.61 -1.27
C HIS A 327 -0.39 -12.29 -1.08
N PHE A 328 -1.24 -12.86 -1.91
CA PHE A 328 -2.68 -12.63 -1.84
C PHE A 328 -3.42 -13.94 -1.58
N SER A 329 -4.33 -13.90 -0.62
CA SER A 329 -5.32 -14.97 -0.44
C SER A 329 -6.71 -14.41 -0.72
N LEU A 330 -7.53 -15.22 -1.37
CA LEU A 330 -8.93 -14.93 -1.64
C LEU A 330 -9.81 -15.78 -0.75
N ARG A 331 -10.70 -15.15 0.00
CA ARG A 331 -11.74 -15.81 0.75
C ARG A 331 -13.03 -15.85 -0.07
N VAL A 332 -13.57 -17.03 -0.26
CA VAL A 332 -14.84 -17.22 -0.98
C VAL A 332 -16.01 -16.65 -0.18
N ASN A 333 -17.00 -16.12 -0.85
CA ASN A 333 -18.21 -15.59 -0.23
C ASN A 333 -19.30 -16.66 -0.12
N THR A 334 -19.26 -17.41 0.97
CA THR A 334 -20.23 -18.47 1.28
C THR A 334 -21.65 -17.91 1.55
N SER A 335 -21.78 -16.67 1.97
CA SER A 335 -23.10 -16.03 2.23
C SER A 335 -23.93 -15.84 0.97
N LYS A 336 -23.30 -15.79 -0.21
CA LYS A 336 -23.96 -15.79 -1.51
C LYS A 336 -24.08 -17.20 -2.12
N GLY A 337 -23.75 -18.25 -1.37
CA GLY A 337 -23.82 -19.62 -1.82
C GLY A 337 -22.64 -20.07 -2.69
N TYR A 338 -21.58 -19.25 -2.85
CA TYR A 338 -20.39 -19.70 -3.57
C TYR A 338 -19.57 -20.67 -2.73
N THR A 339 -19.00 -21.66 -3.40
CA THR A 339 -18.09 -22.63 -2.81
C THR A 339 -16.65 -22.37 -3.24
N ARG A 340 -15.66 -22.97 -2.53
CA ARG A 340 -14.27 -22.97 -2.97
C ARG A 340 -14.10 -23.53 -4.38
N ALA A 341 -14.84 -24.60 -4.70
CA ALA A 341 -14.80 -25.22 -6.02
C ALA A 341 -15.27 -24.28 -7.14
N ASP A 342 -16.28 -23.42 -6.88
CA ASP A 342 -16.72 -22.39 -7.83
C ASP A 342 -15.63 -21.36 -8.07
N LEU A 343 -14.96 -20.90 -7.00
CA LEU A 343 -13.86 -19.95 -7.11
C LEU A 343 -12.69 -20.56 -7.87
N VAL A 344 -12.27 -21.79 -7.53
CA VAL A 344 -11.19 -22.52 -8.20
C VAL A 344 -11.47 -22.68 -9.69
N LYS A 345 -12.66 -23.17 -10.06
CA LYS A 345 -13.08 -23.29 -11.46
C LYS A 345 -12.98 -21.96 -12.21
N ARG A 346 -13.29 -20.85 -11.53
CA ARG A 346 -13.19 -19.53 -12.14
C ARG A 346 -11.74 -19.10 -12.30
N LEU A 347 -10.87 -19.36 -11.31
CA LEU A 347 -9.43 -19.07 -11.38
C LEU A 347 -8.76 -19.86 -12.51
N GLU A 348 -9.08 -21.14 -12.67
CA GLU A 348 -8.60 -21.98 -13.76
C GLU A 348 -9.01 -21.42 -15.14
N SER A 349 -10.27 -21.01 -15.30
CA SER A 349 -10.76 -20.39 -16.55
C SER A 349 -10.03 -19.09 -16.90
N LEU A 350 -9.45 -18.42 -15.91
CA LEU A 350 -8.65 -17.19 -16.04
C LEU A 350 -7.15 -17.45 -16.12
N GLN A 351 -6.73 -18.72 -16.09
CA GLN A 351 -5.32 -19.13 -16.07
C GLN A 351 -4.54 -18.48 -14.92
N VAL A 352 -5.16 -18.37 -13.75
CA VAL A 352 -4.56 -17.87 -12.52
C VAL A 352 -3.86 -19.02 -11.81
N HIS A 353 -2.59 -18.83 -11.44
CA HIS A 353 -1.85 -19.80 -10.63
C HIS A 353 -2.21 -19.63 -9.16
N TYR A 354 -2.71 -20.69 -8.57
CA TYR A 354 -3.14 -20.71 -7.17
C TYR A 354 -2.60 -21.94 -6.43
N GLU A 355 -2.66 -21.89 -5.12
CA GLU A 355 -2.43 -23.01 -4.21
C GLU A 355 -3.62 -23.15 -3.28
N GLU A 356 -3.82 -24.37 -2.82
CA GLU A 356 -4.82 -24.66 -1.80
C GLU A 356 -4.41 -24.07 -0.46
N SER A 357 -5.40 -23.58 0.27
CA SER A 357 -5.25 -23.11 1.63
C SER A 357 -5.54 -24.22 2.63
N ILE A 358 -4.99 -24.08 3.84
CA ILE A 358 -5.34 -24.92 5.00
C ILE A 358 -6.79 -24.69 5.48
N MET A 359 -7.41 -23.58 5.04
CA MET A 359 -8.80 -23.23 5.34
C MET A 359 -9.67 -23.44 4.10
N ASP A 360 -10.81 -24.10 4.28
CA ASP A 360 -11.72 -24.44 3.17
C ASP A 360 -12.29 -23.23 2.43
N GLU A 361 -12.41 -22.10 3.09
CA GLU A 361 -12.94 -20.89 2.48
C GLU A 361 -11.88 -20.04 1.75
N PHE A 362 -10.61 -20.48 1.72
CA PHE A 362 -9.51 -19.68 1.18
C PHE A 362 -8.79 -20.36 0.00
N VAL A 363 -8.21 -19.53 -0.87
CA VAL A 363 -7.33 -19.92 -1.97
C VAL A 363 -6.16 -18.93 -2.04
N ARG A 364 -4.93 -19.42 -2.07
CA ARG A 364 -3.72 -18.59 -2.22
C ARG A 364 -3.43 -18.30 -3.68
N ILE A 365 -3.25 -17.04 -4.04
CA ILE A 365 -2.89 -16.64 -5.40
C ILE A 365 -1.38 -16.51 -5.50
N ARG A 366 -0.77 -17.31 -6.36
CA ARG A 366 0.67 -17.22 -6.67
C ARG A 366 0.94 -16.21 -7.76
N GLU A 367 0.20 -16.28 -8.85
CA GLU A 367 0.32 -15.38 -9.98
C GLU A 367 -1.05 -15.11 -10.61
N GLY A 368 -1.19 -13.97 -11.29
CA GLY A 368 -2.41 -13.70 -12.06
C GLY A 368 -3.48 -12.90 -11.30
N MET A 369 -3.19 -12.32 -10.13
CA MET A 369 -4.15 -11.48 -9.39
C MET A 369 -4.78 -10.38 -10.25
N GLN A 370 -4.05 -9.87 -11.25
CA GLN A 370 -4.59 -8.89 -12.19
C GLN A 370 -5.76 -9.45 -13.02
N ALA A 371 -5.74 -10.73 -13.40
CA ALA A 371 -6.84 -11.37 -14.12
C ALA A 371 -8.09 -11.48 -13.24
N VAL A 372 -7.91 -11.80 -11.94
CA VAL A 372 -8.99 -11.81 -10.94
C VAL A 372 -9.69 -10.45 -10.86
N LEU A 373 -8.89 -9.38 -10.84
CA LEU A 373 -9.40 -8.01 -10.78
C LEU A 373 -10.15 -7.61 -12.05
N GLN A 374 -9.58 -7.92 -13.21
CA GLN A 374 -10.18 -7.60 -14.51
C GLN A 374 -11.46 -8.38 -14.75
N ALA A 375 -11.52 -9.62 -14.29
CA ALA A 375 -12.72 -10.46 -14.36
C ALA A 375 -13.85 -10.03 -13.41
N GLY A 376 -13.59 -9.08 -12.50
CA GLY A 376 -14.60 -8.52 -11.62
C GLY A 376 -15.00 -9.39 -10.43
N LEU A 377 -14.29 -10.50 -10.12
CA LEU A 377 -14.68 -11.44 -9.07
C LEU A 377 -14.92 -10.78 -7.69
N LEU A 378 -14.12 -9.74 -7.37
CA LEU A 378 -14.30 -8.97 -6.15
C LEU A 378 -15.48 -8.01 -6.23
N LYS A 379 -15.69 -7.39 -7.39
CA LYS A 379 -16.81 -6.44 -7.61
C LYS A 379 -18.16 -7.14 -7.60
N ASP A 380 -18.21 -8.39 -8.08
CA ASP A 380 -19.39 -9.22 -8.09
C ASP A 380 -19.69 -9.85 -6.72
N GLY A 381 -18.74 -9.68 -5.78
CA GLY A 381 -18.82 -10.22 -4.43
C GLY A 381 -18.73 -11.75 -4.38
N MET A 382 -18.06 -12.38 -5.35
CA MET A 382 -17.79 -13.81 -5.34
C MET A 382 -16.74 -14.18 -4.28
N CYS A 383 -15.74 -13.30 -4.10
CA CYS A 383 -14.68 -13.45 -3.10
C CYS A 383 -14.22 -12.10 -2.56
N ALA A 384 -13.48 -12.13 -1.47
CA ALA A 384 -12.79 -10.97 -0.88
C ALA A 384 -11.29 -11.28 -0.73
N VAL A 385 -10.45 -10.25 -0.80
CA VAL A 385 -9.03 -10.37 -0.44
C VAL A 385 -8.92 -10.35 1.08
N GLN A 386 -8.37 -11.41 1.66
CA GLN A 386 -8.10 -11.50 3.08
C GLN A 386 -6.97 -12.49 3.31
N ASP A 387 -6.01 -12.14 4.16
CA ASP A 387 -4.95 -13.07 4.56
C ASP A 387 -5.52 -14.20 5.42
N GLU A 388 -4.97 -15.40 5.26
CA GLU A 388 -5.39 -16.60 5.99
C GLU A 388 -5.17 -16.47 7.49
N SER A 389 -4.11 -15.77 7.92
CA SER A 389 -3.85 -15.51 9.33
C SER A 389 -5.03 -14.80 10.00
N ALA A 390 -5.65 -13.83 9.29
CA ALA A 390 -6.86 -13.18 9.76
C ALA A 390 -8.09 -14.11 9.74
N GLY A 391 -8.10 -15.07 8.82
CA GLY A 391 -9.11 -16.14 8.78
C GLY A 391 -9.01 -17.07 10.00
N LEU A 392 -7.81 -17.48 10.36
CA LEU A 392 -7.54 -18.30 11.54
C LEU A 392 -7.94 -17.59 12.85
N VAL A 393 -7.76 -16.27 12.93
CA VAL A 393 -8.32 -15.50 14.07
C VAL A 393 -9.83 -15.68 14.17
N VAL A 394 -10.57 -15.67 13.04
CA VAL A 394 -12.03 -15.92 13.06
C VAL A 394 -12.35 -17.37 13.48
N SER A 395 -11.49 -18.33 13.15
CA SER A 395 -11.63 -19.71 13.67
C SER A 395 -11.44 -19.77 15.19
N VAL A 396 -10.54 -18.94 15.76
CA VAL A 396 -10.41 -18.81 17.24
C VAL A 396 -11.65 -18.17 17.86
N VAL A 397 -12.32 -17.24 17.19
CA VAL A 397 -13.61 -16.68 17.64
C VAL A 397 -14.68 -17.77 17.65
N ASP A 398 -14.69 -18.63 16.64
CA ASP A 398 -15.67 -19.71 16.43
C ASP A 398 -17.14 -19.22 16.48
N PRO A 399 -17.53 -18.30 15.56
CA PRO A 399 -18.87 -17.74 15.56
C PRO A 399 -19.95 -18.80 15.39
N GLN A 400 -20.92 -18.87 16.32
CA GLN A 400 -22.03 -19.82 16.26
C GLN A 400 -23.35 -19.13 15.89
N PRO A 401 -24.22 -19.77 15.08
CA PRO A 401 -25.54 -19.24 14.77
C PRO A 401 -26.33 -18.84 16.04
N GLY A 402 -26.92 -17.65 16.02
CA GLY A 402 -27.68 -17.09 17.15
C GLY A 402 -26.88 -16.19 18.09
N GLU A 403 -25.56 -16.14 17.96
CA GLU A 403 -24.71 -15.32 18.82
C GLU A 403 -24.80 -13.82 18.52
N THR A 404 -24.50 -13.03 19.53
CA THR A 404 -24.22 -11.60 19.41
C THR A 404 -22.75 -11.35 19.64
N ILE A 405 -22.08 -10.82 18.63
CA ILE A 405 -20.65 -10.52 18.64
C ILE A 405 -20.43 -9.01 18.61
N ILE A 406 -19.45 -8.54 19.36
CA ILE A 406 -18.98 -7.14 19.29
C ILE A 406 -17.58 -7.16 18.72
N ASP A 407 -17.40 -6.56 17.53
CA ASP A 407 -16.09 -6.33 16.93
C ASP A 407 -15.65 -4.91 17.23
N CYS A 408 -14.73 -4.76 18.18
CA CYS A 408 -14.30 -3.47 18.72
C CYS A 408 -13.37 -2.68 17.79
N CYS A 409 -12.83 -3.31 16.75
CA CYS A 409 -11.91 -2.70 15.76
C CYS A 409 -12.29 -3.20 14.36
N ALA A 410 -13.56 -3.02 13.99
CA ALA A 410 -14.18 -3.75 12.90
C ALA A 410 -13.72 -3.34 11.50
N ALA A 411 -13.48 -2.06 11.28
CA ALA A 411 -13.23 -1.56 9.93
C ALA A 411 -11.80 -1.84 9.42
N PRO A 412 -11.67 -2.16 8.13
CA PRO A 412 -12.63 -2.08 7.03
C PRO A 412 -13.50 -3.34 6.84
N GLY A 413 -13.50 -4.32 7.76
CA GLY A 413 -14.53 -5.35 7.79
C GLY A 413 -14.09 -6.78 7.47
N GLY A 414 -12.82 -7.05 7.20
CA GLY A 414 -12.38 -8.39 6.79
C GLY A 414 -12.79 -9.51 7.76
N LYS A 415 -12.48 -9.36 9.06
CA LYS A 415 -12.89 -10.31 10.11
C LYS A 415 -14.39 -10.25 10.38
N THR A 416 -14.98 -9.05 10.48
CA THR A 416 -16.42 -8.82 10.69
C THR A 416 -17.27 -9.55 9.66
N LEU A 417 -16.96 -9.38 8.36
CA LEU A 417 -17.66 -10.05 7.26
C LEU A 417 -17.51 -11.57 7.32
N PHE A 418 -16.34 -12.05 7.72
CA PHE A 418 -16.12 -13.48 7.82
C PHE A 418 -16.85 -14.09 9.03
N MET A 419 -16.84 -13.41 10.18
CA MET A 419 -17.68 -13.82 11.33
C MET A 419 -19.17 -13.84 10.95
N ALA A 420 -19.66 -12.80 10.28
CA ALA A 420 -21.04 -12.72 9.83
C ALA A 420 -21.42 -13.86 8.88
N SER A 421 -20.53 -14.27 7.97
CA SER A 421 -20.78 -15.37 7.05
C SER A 421 -20.94 -16.71 7.79
N ARG A 422 -20.22 -16.91 8.91
CA ARG A 422 -20.29 -18.13 9.74
C ARG A 422 -21.53 -18.19 10.63
N LEU A 423 -22.15 -17.05 10.94
CA LEU A 423 -23.42 -17.00 11.69
C LEU A 423 -24.63 -17.54 10.88
N SER A 424 -24.45 -17.86 9.60
CA SER A 424 -25.48 -18.52 8.76
C SER A 424 -26.84 -17.80 8.76
N GLY A 425 -26.85 -16.48 8.76
CA GLY A 425 -28.06 -15.66 8.79
C GLY A 425 -28.75 -15.55 10.16
N GLN A 426 -28.17 -16.12 11.21
CA GLN A 426 -28.70 -16.08 12.57
C GLN A 426 -27.69 -15.44 13.53
N GLY A 427 -28.04 -14.33 14.13
CA GLY A 427 -27.17 -13.59 15.06
C GLY A 427 -26.96 -12.14 14.65
N LYS A 428 -26.10 -11.45 15.40
CA LYS A 428 -25.82 -10.02 15.17
C LYS A 428 -24.36 -9.71 15.46
N ILE A 429 -23.78 -8.79 14.65
CA ILE A 429 -22.46 -8.23 14.90
C ILE A 429 -22.57 -6.73 15.08
N TRP A 430 -22.12 -6.24 16.22
CA TRP A 430 -21.92 -4.81 16.46
C TRP A 430 -20.49 -4.46 16.05
N ALA A 431 -20.38 -3.71 14.97
CA ALA A 431 -19.10 -3.34 14.37
C ALA A 431 -18.69 -1.92 14.79
N LEU A 432 -17.76 -1.81 15.73
CA LEU A 432 -17.29 -0.55 16.27
C LEU A 432 -15.97 -0.14 15.59
N ASP A 433 -15.85 1.11 15.18
CA ASP A 433 -14.59 1.70 14.72
C ASP A 433 -14.61 3.23 14.93
N VAL A 434 -13.44 3.79 15.24
CA VAL A 434 -13.24 5.23 15.41
C VAL A 434 -13.33 6.00 14.09
N ASN A 435 -13.10 5.34 12.97
CA ASN A 435 -13.05 5.97 11.65
C ASN A 435 -14.34 5.76 10.86
N LYS A 436 -15.18 6.79 10.83
CA LYS A 436 -16.46 6.78 10.10
C LYS A 436 -16.32 6.47 8.60
N GLY A 437 -15.22 6.91 7.96
CA GLY A 437 -14.96 6.63 6.54
C GLY A 437 -14.71 5.14 6.31
N ARG A 438 -13.93 4.50 7.19
CA ARG A 438 -13.67 3.06 7.13
C ARG A 438 -14.92 2.23 7.45
N LEU A 439 -15.78 2.68 8.38
CA LEU A 439 -17.07 2.03 8.63
C LEU A 439 -17.97 2.04 7.39
N ARG A 440 -17.99 3.12 6.61
CA ARG A 440 -18.71 3.13 5.32
C ARG A 440 -18.20 2.05 4.37
N ILE A 441 -16.87 1.88 4.26
CA ILE A 441 -16.27 0.82 3.44
C ILE A 441 -16.73 -0.56 3.92
N LEU A 442 -16.75 -0.79 5.24
CA LEU A 442 -17.28 -2.02 5.83
C LEU A 442 -18.74 -2.24 5.43
N MET A 443 -19.61 -1.23 5.58
CA MET A 443 -21.03 -1.36 5.26
C MET A 443 -21.29 -1.54 3.77
N ASP A 444 -20.52 -0.91 2.90
CA ASP A 444 -20.60 -1.13 1.46
C ASP A 444 -20.15 -2.57 1.09
N ALA A 445 -19.12 -3.09 1.74
CA ALA A 445 -18.71 -4.47 1.61
C ALA A 445 -19.76 -5.45 2.19
N ALA A 446 -20.39 -5.12 3.31
CA ALA A 446 -21.48 -5.92 3.89
C ALA A 446 -22.66 -6.06 2.92
N LYS A 447 -23.07 -4.97 2.27
CA LYS A 447 -24.09 -5.00 1.22
C LYS A 447 -23.67 -5.87 0.03
N LEU A 448 -22.41 -5.69 -0.44
CA LEU A 448 -21.86 -6.48 -1.54
C LEU A 448 -21.85 -7.98 -1.23
N HIS A 449 -21.63 -8.35 0.03
CA HIS A 449 -21.59 -9.74 0.50
C HIS A 449 -22.94 -10.27 0.99
N SER A 450 -24.03 -9.48 0.93
CA SER A 450 -25.37 -9.84 1.44
C SER A 450 -25.39 -10.14 2.94
N LEU A 451 -24.65 -9.35 3.73
CA LEU A 451 -24.50 -9.49 5.19
C LEU A 451 -24.96 -8.24 5.95
N ASN A 452 -25.53 -7.24 5.26
CA ASN A 452 -25.90 -5.95 5.84
C ASN A 452 -26.96 -6.04 6.97
N ASP A 453 -27.81 -7.06 6.93
CA ASP A 453 -28.88 -7.23 7.94
C ASP A 453 -28.36 -7.76 9.28
N MET A 454 -27.14 -8.34 9.28
CA MET A 454 -26.50 -8.90 10.46
C MET A 454 -25.49 -7.96 11.12
N ILE A 455 -25.00 -6.96 10.38
CA ILE A 455 -23.93 -6.06 10.81
C ILE A 455 -24.48 -4.68 11.09
N HIS A 456 -24.27 -4.22 12.33
CA HIS A 456 -24.69 -2.89 12.80
C HIS A 456 -23.44 -2.06 13.10
N ASP A 457 -23.22 -0.99 12.34
CA ASP A 457 -22.06 -0.12 12.53
C ASP A 457 -22.27 0.90 13.65
N ILE A 458 -21.27 1.03 14.51
CA ILE A 458 -21.23 2.02 15.59
C ILE A 458 -19.95 2.84 15.44
N HIS A 459 -20.12 4.13 15.18
CA HIS A 459 -19.00 5.06 15.21
C HIS A 459 -18.73 5.42 16.68
N ALA A 460 -17.78 4.70 17.30
CA ALA A 460 -17.39 4.89 18.68
C ALA A 460 -15.88 4.90 18.83
N ASP A 461 -15.38 5.70 19.74
CA ASP A 461 -14.00 5.71 20.19
C ASP A 461 -13.87 4.83 21.43
N LEU A 462 -13.36 3.62 21.25
CA LEU A 462 -12.90 2.79 22.38
C LEU A 462 -11.46 3.18 22.79
N ARG A 463 -11.03 4.39 22.40
CA ARG A 463 -9.72 5.00 22.55
C ARG A 463 -8.62 4.38 21.69
N LEU A 464 -8.86 4.27 20.35
CA LEU A 464 -7.85 3.78 19.43
C LEU A 464 -7.67 4.57 18.14
N TYR A 465 -6.42 4.78 17.81
CA TYR A 465 -5.94 5.21 16.50
C TYR A 465 -5.12 4.09 15.87
N ALA A 466 -5.53 3.63 14.70
CA ALA A 466 -4.75 2.70 13.90
C ALA A 466 -4.26 3.36 12.61
N ARG A 467 -2.99 3.22 12.26
CA ARG A 467 -2.39 3.75 11.02
C ARG A 467 -1.30 2.86 10.42
N ALA A 468 -1.26 2.83 9.06
CA ALA A 468 -0.54 1.84 8.27
C ALA A 468 0.92 2.18 7.85
N ASP A 469 1.37 3.44 7.89
CA ASP A 469 2.71 3.82 7.40
C ASP A 469 3.81 3.76 8.47
N LEU A 470 3.85 2.66 9.20
CA LEU A 470 4.52 2.58 10.50
C LEU A 470 6.00 2.23 10.44
N ARG A 471 6.49 1.62 9.36
CA ARG A 471 7.89 1.19 9.28
C ARG A 471 8.88 2.33 9.55
N TRP A 472 8.59 3.57 9.10
CA TRP A 472 9.48 4.71 9.21
C TRP A 472 9.03 5.79 10.19
N ASN A 473 7.74 5.78 10.56
CA ASN A 473 7.16 6.78 11.45
C ASN A 473 7.14 6.33 12.91
N ARG A 474 7.34 5.02 13.20
CA ARG A 474 7.43 4.49 14.56
C ARG A 474 8.82 4.63 15.14
N GLN A 475 8.86 5.08 16.39
CA GLN A 475 10.00 5.03 17.27
C GLN A 475 9.79 3.91 18.31
N PHE A 476 10.84 3.56 19.03
CA PHE A 476 10.74 2.54 20.09
C PHE A 476 9.79 2.98 21.22
N GLU A 477 9.77 4.28 21.50
CA GLU A 477 8.92 4.91 22.52
C GLU A 477 7.42 4.78 22.20
N ASP A 478 7.04 4.78 20.93
CA ASP A 478 5.65 4.61 20.50
C ASP A 478 5.10 3.22 20.85
N LEU A 479 5.98 2.21 21.06
CA LEU A 479 5.58 0.88 21.47
C LEU A 479 5.02 0.86 22.90
N GLU A 480 5.59 1.65 23.82
CA GLU A 480 5.10 1.74 25.19
C GLU A 480 3.71 2.39 25.24
N GLU A 481 3.50 3.47 24.46
CA GLU A 481 2.19 4.10 24.32
C GLU A 481 1.15 3.11 23.73
N LEU A 482 1.57 2.30 22.76
CA LEU A 482 0.70 1.29 22.17
C LEU A 482 0.30 0.20 23.17
N MET A 483 1.26 -0.29 23.97
CA MET A 483 0.99 -1.30 25.00
C MET A 483 -0.03 -0.78 26.04
N CYS A 484 0.13 0.46 26.51
CA CYS A 484 -0.83 1.08 27.43
C CYS A 484 -2.23 1.14 26.81
N LEU A 485 -2.30 1.50 25.54
CA LEU A 485 -3.55 1.61 24.82
C LEU A 485 -4.21 0.23 24.59
N GLN A 486 -3.43 -0.80 24.27
CA GLN A 486 -3.94 -2.18 24.17
C GLN A 486 -4.50 -2.66 25.52
N ASP A 487 -3.87 -2.30 26.63
CA ASP A 487 -4.37 -2.59 27.97
C ASP A 487 -5.69 -1.88 28.26
N GLU A 488 -5.81 -0.58 27.98
CA GLU A 488 -7.05 0.20 28.12
C GLU A 488 -8.20 -0.39 27.32
N LEU A 489 -7.90 -0.91 26.11
CA LEU A 489 -8.91 -1.54 25.26
C LEU A 489 -9.39 -2.88 25.82
N LEU A 490 -8.45 -3.72 26.25
CA LEU A 490 -8.77 -5.01 26.86
C LEU A 490 -9.65 -4.76 28.10
N ASP A 491 -9.26 -3.81 28.96
CA ASP A 491 -10.00 -3.46 30.16
C ASP A 491 -11.42 -2.92 29.81
N SER A 492 -11.52 -2.09 28.77
CA SER A 492 -12.83 -1.59 28.30
C SER A 492 -13.69 -2.69 27.67
N ALA A 493 -13.10 -3.55 26.84
CA ALA A 493 -13.82 -4.63 26.17
C ALA A 493 -14.30 -5.69 27.18
N SER A 494 -13.53 -5.94 28.24
CA SER A 494 -13.91 -6.91 29.28
C SER A 494 -15.26 -6.58 29.94
N THR A 495 -15.58 -5.28 30.08
CA THR A 495 -16.86 -4.82 30.66
C THR A 495 -18.08 -5.13 29.78
N LEU A 496 -17.88 -5.41 28.50
CA LEU A 496 -18.94 -5.73 27.54
C LEU A 496 -19.25 -7.25 27.51
N VAL A 497 -18.40 -8.06 28.14
CA VAL A 497 -18.53 -9.52 28.13
C VAL A 497 -19.42 -9.97 29.26
N LYS A 498 -20.51 -10.67 28.93
CA LYS A 498 -21.40 -11.28 29.93
C LYS A 498 -20.70 -12.44 30.65
N PRO A 499 -21.11 -12.80 31.88
CA PRO A 499 -20.68 -14.03 32.54
C PRO A 499 -20.88 -15.25 31.66
N GLY A 500 -19.86 -16.09 31.54
CA GLY A 500 -19.80 -17.22 30.58
C GLY A 500 -19.52 -16.84 29.15
N GLY A 501 -19.39 -15.55 28.84
CA GLY A 501 -19.03 -15.04 27.51
C GLY A 501 -17.54 -15.14 27.23
N ILE A 502 -17.16 -14.86 25.98
CA ILE A 502 -15.83 -15.02 25.48
C ILE A 502 -15.27 -13.67 25.05
N LEU A 503 -14.05 -13.37 25.46
CA LEU A 503 -13.26 -12.23 25.00
C LEU A 503 -12.12 -12.75 24.13
N ILE A 504 -12.01 -12.25 22.90
CA ILE A 504 -10.91 -12.55 22.01
C ILE A 504 -10.04 -11.30 21.87
N TYR A 505 -8.79 -11.43 22.23
CA TYR A 505 -7.76 -10.45 21.92
C TYR A 505 -6.98 -10.90 20.70
N SER A 506 -6.86 -10.05 19.68
CA SER A 506 -6.08 -10.39 18.50
C SER A 506 -5.27 -9.20 17.99
N THR A 507 -4.05 -9.48 17.52
CA THR A 507 -3.17 -8.54 16.87
C THR A 507 -2.67 -9.10 15.55
N CYS A 508 -2.08 -8.26 14.71
CA CYS A 508 -1.28 -8.68 13.56
C CYS A 508 0.22 -8.43 13.82
N SER A 509 0.61 -8.36 15.07
CA SER A 509 1.99 -8.24 15.52
C SER A 509 2.57 -9.62 15.79
N ILE A 510 3.87 -9.76 15.55
CA ILE A 510 4.67 -10.92 15.98
C ILE A 510 5.46 -10.59 17.26
N ASP A 511 5.17 -9.50 17.89
CA ASP A 511 5.93 -8.92 18.99
C ASP A 511 5.39 -9.42 20.34
N PRO A 512 6.17 -10.14 21.16
CA PRO A 512 5.69 -10.70 22.43
C PRO A 512 5.12 -9.67 23.40
N GLU A 513 5.61 -8.42 23.35
CA GLU A 513 5.09 -7.36 24.20
C GLU A 513 3.66 -6.92 23.84
N GLU A 514 3.29 -7.03 22.56
CA GLU A 514 1.94 -6.74 22.09
C GLU A 514 1.01 -7.97 22.21
N ASN A 515 1.56 -9.15 22.44
CA ASN A 515 0.85 -10.44 22.42
C ASN A 515 0.76 -11.08 23.81
N GLU A 516 1.55 -12.10 24.08
CA GLU A 516 1.47 -12.94 25.30
C GLU A 516 1.59 -12.11 26.58
N LYS A 517 2.47 -11.08 26.56
CA LYS A 517 2.66 -10.22 27.74
C LYS A 517 1.45 -9.36 28.05
N ARG A 518 0.65 -8.95 27.03
CA ARG A 518 -0.61 -8.22 27.28
C ARG A 518 -1.64 -9.12 27.93
N ILE A 519 -1.77 -10.35 27.44
CA ILE A 519 -2.70 -11.32 28.03
C ILE A 519 -2.32 -11.66 29.47
N THR A 520 -1.04 -11.92 29.71
CA THR A 520 -0.54 -12.18 31.07
C THR A 520 -0.82 -11.02 32.02
N ALA A 521 -0.63 -9.77 31.55
CA ALA A 521 -0.93 -8.58 32.35
C ALA A 521 -2.45 -8.41 32.57
N PHE A 522 -3.27 -8.66 31.55
CA PHE A 522 -4.72 -8.57 31.62
C PHE A 522 -5.32 -9.56 32.63
N VAL A 523 -4.98 -10.84 32.56
CA VAL A 523 -5.52 -11.86 33.48
C VAL A 523 -5.14 -11.58 34.93
N LYS A 524 -3.98 -10.94 35.18
CA LYS A 524 -3.63 -10.49 36.54
C LYS A 524 -4.53 -9.37 37.06
N ARG A 525 -5.01 -8.48 36.19
CA ARG A 525 -5.94 -7.39 36.54
C ARG A 525 -7.40 -7.86 36.61
N HIS A 526 -7.72 -8.89 35.81
CA HIS A 526 -9.08 -9.41 35.62
C HIS A 526 -9.14 -10.90 35.96
N PRO A 527 -9.13 -11.28 37.28
CA PRO A 527 -9.13 -12.69 37.71
C PRO A 527 -10.42 -13.43 37.35
N GLU A 528 -11.46 -12.72 36.94
CA GLU A 528 -12.71 -13.29 36.43
C GLU A 528 -12.55 -13.89 35.03
N PHE A 529 -11.46 -13.61 34.31
CA PHE A 529 -11.16 -14.18 33.01
C PHE A 529 -10.10 -15.28 33.12
N ALA A 530 -10.37 -16.41 32.48
CA ALA A 530 -9.44 -17.53 32.35
C ALA A 530 -9.03 -17.73 30.89
N ILE A 531 -7.75 -18.07 30.65
CA ILE A 531 -7.25 -18.44 29.32
C ILE A 531 -7.87 -19.79 28.92
N GLN A 532 -8.47 -19.81 27.73
CA GLN A 532 -8.92 -21.04 27.08
C GLN A 532 -7.98 -21.36 25.92
N SER A 533 -7.41 -22.58 25.91
CA SER A 533 -6.57 -22.99 24.80
C SER A 533 -7.33 -22.95 23.47
N VAL A 534 -6.63 -22.55 22.42
CA VAL A 534 -7.18 -22.52 21.05
C VAL A 534 -7.06 -23.90 20.36
N CYS A 535 -6.71 -24.94 21.11
CA CYS A 535 -6.69 -26.33 20.62
C CYS A 535 -8.08 -26.74 20.12
N GLY A 536 -8.14 -27.29 18.91
CA GLY A 536 -9.41 -27.65 18.25
C GLY A 536 -10.03 -26.55 17.39
N TYR A 537 -9.58 -25.28 17.51
CA TYR A 537 -10.03 -24.18 16.67
C TYR A 537 -9.10 -23.90 15.49
N VAL A 538 -7.81 -24.19 15.67
CA VAL A 538 -6.77 -24.00 14.66
C VAL A 538 -5.84 -25.22 14.61
N PRO A 539 -5.12 -25.47 13.50
CA PRO A 539 -4.12 -26.54 13.43
C PRO A 539 -3.03 -26.39 14.49
N ALA A 540 -2.49 -27.52 14.97
CA ALA A 540 -1.54 -27.57 16.10
C ALA A 540 -0.26 -26.74 15.85
N GLU A 541 0.18 -26.61 14.60
CA GLU A 541 1.37 -25.84 14.22
C GLU A 541 1.27 -24.33 14.49
N PHE A 542 0.04 -23.83 14.71
CA PHE A 542 -0.24 -22.43 15.04
C PHE A 542 -0.49 -22.18 16.52
N ILE A 543 -0.35 -23.20 17.36
CA ILE A 543 -0.63 -23.08 18.80
C ILE A 543 0.68 -22.91 19.56
N THR A 544 0.76 -21.86 20.41
CA THR A 544 1.90 -21.67 21.31
C THR A 544 1.82 -22.60 22.51
N ASP A 545 2.94 -22.75 23.24
CA ASP A 545 3.00 -23.55 24.45
C ASP A 545 1.99 -23.09 25.52
N GLU A 546 1.66 -21.81 25.54
CA GLU A 546 0.65 -21.23 26.44
C GLU A 546 -0.80 -21.39 25.94
N GLY A 547 -0.99 -22.02 24.77
CA GLY A 547 -2.31 -22.30 24.20
C GLY A 547 -2.92 -21.14 23.39
N PHE A 548 -2.14 -20.18 22.92
CA PHE A 548 -2.56 -19.09 22.04
C PHE A 548 -2.40 -19.44 20.57
N TYR A 549 -3.14 -18.75 19.71
CA TYR A 549 -2.89 -18.77 18.27
C TYR A 549 -1.75 -17.81 17.93
N SER A 550 -0.79 -18.27 17.12
CA SER A 550 0.28 -17.44 16.58
C SER A 550 0.67 -17.87 15.17
N SER A 551 0.59 -16.97 14.20
CA SER A 551 1.18 -17.17 12.87
C SER A 551 2.45 -16.35 12.70
N ASN A 552 3.38 -16.90 11.92
CA ASN A 552 4.66 -16.25 11.64
C ASN A 552 4.94 -16.29 10.12
N PRO A 553 5.26 -15.17 9.50
CA PRO A 553 5.51 -15.08 8.06
C PRO A 553 6.56 -16.07 7.54
N THR A 554 7.60 -16.30 8.32
CA THR A 554 8.74 -17.15 7.92
C THR A 554 8.50 -18.64 8.06
N LYS A 555 7.53 -19.04 8.91
CA LYS A 555 7.17 -20.44 9.15
C LYS A 555 5.95 -20.87 8.35
N HIS A 556 4.97 -19.98 8.22
CA HIS A 556 3.63 -20.35 7.74
C HIS A 556 3.29 -19.71 6.38
N SER A 557 4.17 -18.89 5.82
CA SER A 557 3.96 -18.20 4.52
C SER A 557 2.65 -17.41 4.45
N MET A 558 2.28 -16.78 5.56
CA MET A 558 1.13 -15.87 5.72
C MET A 558 1.52 -14.70 6.63
N ASP A 559 0.67 -13.70 6.79
CA ASP A 559 0.94 -12.58 7.70
C ASP A 559 1.10 -13.05 9.15
N GLY A 560 1.86 -12.26 9.94
CA GLY A 560 1.96 -12.47 11.38
C GLY A 560 0.65 -12.07 12.05
N ALA A 561 0.11 -12.96 12.88
CA ALA A 561 -1.07 -12.68 13.70
C ALA A 561 -1.00 -13.44 15.01
N PHE A 562 -1.69 -12.91 16.00
CA PHE A 562 -1.85 -13.51 17.32
C PHE A 562 -3.31 -13.47 17.74
N ALA A 563 -3.79 -14.50 18.45
CA ALA A 563 -5.08 -14.43 19.13
C ALA A 563 -5.05 -15.24 20.44
N ALA A 564 -5.65 -14.66 21.47
CA ALA A 564 -5.91 -15.29 22.75
C ALA A 564 -7.42 -15.38 22.99
N ARG A 565 -7.88 -16.52 23.46
CA ARG A 565 -9.28 -16.79 23.83
C ARG A 565 -9.40 -16.79 25.34
N LEU A 566 -10.29 -15.96 25.88
CA LEU A 566 -10.50 -15.75 27.31
C LEU A 566 -11.98 -15.96 27.63
N VAL A 567 -12.26 -16.72 28.69
CA VAL A 567 -13.62 -17.00 29.14
C VAL A 567 -13.88 -16.23 30.43
N CYS A 568 -14.97 -15.47 30.46
CA CYS A 568 -15.45 -14.79 31.66
C CYS A 568 -16.13 -15.81 32.60
N SER A 569 -15.69 -15.91 33.85
CA SER A 569 -16.26 -16.83 34.85
C SER A 569 -17.74 -16.53 35.10
N ILE A 570 -18.53 -17.57 35.28
CA ILE A 570 -19.89 -17.45 35.79
C ILE A 570 -19.77 -17.22 37.29
N LEU A 571 -20.20 -16.07 37.79
CA LEU A 571 -20.21 -15.76 39.22
C LEU A 571 -20.94 -16.86 39.99
N GLY A 572 -20.22 -17.65 40.75
CA GLY A 572 -20.76 -18.73 41.59
C GLY A 572 -20.21 -20.14 41.37
N ALA A 573 -19.35 -20.41 40.40
CA ALA A 573 -18.67 -21.71 40.29
C ALA A 573 -17.39 -21.69 41.15
N PRO A 574 -17.21 -22.58 42.13
CA PRO A 574 -15.96 -22.71 42.87
C PRO A 574 -14.83 -23.09 41.90
N GLN A 575 -13.73 -22.34 41.91
CA GLN A 575 -12.53 -22.69 41.19
C GLN A 575 -12.01 -24.02 41.74
N GLY A 576 -12.22 -25.09 41.00
CA GLY A 576 -11.60 -26.39 41.31
C GLY A 576 -10.10 -26.26 41.12
N HIS A 577 -9.34 -26.22 42.21
CA HIS A 577 -7.92 -26.49 42.21
C HIS A 577 -7.69 -27.93 41.76
N ASN A 578 -7.15 -28.13 40.58
CA ASN A 578 -6.46 -29.33 40.19
C ASN A 578 -5.03 -29.00 39.78
#